data_f9472b868572e3c56aac57dba0e4756b
#
_entry.id   f9472b868572e3c56aac57dba0e4756b
#
_cell.length_a   1.000
_cell.length_b   1.000
_cell.length_c   1.000
_cell.angle_alpha   90.00
_cell.angle_beta   90.00
_cell.angle_gamma   90.00
#
_symmetry.space_group_name_H-M   'P 1'
#
loop_
_entity.id
_entity.type
_entity.pdbx_description
1 polymer ?
#
loop_
_entity_poly.entity_id
_entity_poly.type
_entity_poly.pdbx_seq_one_letter_code
_entity_poly.pdbx_strand_id
1 'polypeptide(L)'
;MTHKLFNAISFRIALIFSLSTIIILMIMGLVIHQLVMHHFETQDRTQLEGKIQLLENLLEQNPKNTEELKIYLKDALVGHHDLIVQIERPTGQIIFSSAPAVIKPQTLVKSKHTPWIEWKIQSKTYRGLVYKKSFDKNMSIPTAQIIVGIDTSEHQNFLNDFRRQLLYIGVVGTICLMFLGWFAAWRGLRPVQKMAKVAEGISAQHLSERLAVDNTPTELKSLAIAFNDMLDRLETAVEKLSDFSSDLAHEIRTPINNLMTQTQVCLSRSRDINTYQEVLFSNLEEFERLARMVSDMLFLAKAEHGLHLPNLQQVNLVQEISALFDFYDAIAAEKGMFLEQSGQGYVKGDPSMLRRALSNLLSNAIKYGKPDSVIKINCQQNIDTTIFTIENESSPITPEQLNRLFDRFYRTDASRQRVEEGTGLGLAITKSILDVHGAMIQADYSNSRIVFKITFKN
;
A
#
# COMPACT_ATOMS: atom_id res chain seq x y z
N MET A 1 6.79 24.06 14.54
CA MET A 1 7.40 22.72 14.64
C MET A 1 6.50 21.69 15.33
N THR A 2 5.71 22.05 16.31
CA THR A 2 4.79 21.18 17.08
C THR A 2 3.64 20.57 16.27
N HIS A 3 3.04 21.28 15.32
CA HIS A 3 1.92 20.77 14.48
C HIS A 3 2.30 19.62 13.53
N LYS A 4 3.55 19.52 13.08
CA LYS A 4 4.03 18.43 12.22
C LYS A 4 4.24 17.11 12.98
N LEU A 5 4.56 17.17 14.28
CA LEU A 5 4.75 15.99 15.14
C LEU A 5 3.41 15.29 15.45
N PHE A 6 2.34 16.05 15.69
CA PHE A 6 1.01 15.52 15.98
C PHE A 6 0.34 14.81 14.78
N ASN A 7 0.74 15.16 13.55
CA ASN A 7 0.22 14.53 12.33
C ASN A 7 1.03 13.30 11.86
N ALA A 8 2.14 13.01 12.51
CA ALA A 8 2.91 11.81 12.15
C ALA A 8 2.15 10.55 12.59
N ILE A 9 1.96 9.62 11.68
CA ILE A 9 1.29 8.32 11.92
C ILE A 9 1.94 7.60 13.10
N SER A 10 3.27 7.65 13.21
CA SER A 10 4.03 7.07 14.34
C SER A 10 3.60 7.64 15.69
N PHE A 11 3.33 8.95 15.77
CA PHE A 11 2.86 9.58 17.00
C PHE A 11 1.43 9.15 17.35
N ARG A 12 0.53 9.07 16.37
CA ARG A 12 -0.85 8.60 16.59
C ARG A 12 -0.90 7.15 17.07
N ILE A 13 -0.09 6.27 16.47
CA ILE A 13 0.02 4.87 16.90
C ILE A 13 0.56 4.80 18.35
N ALA A 14 1.62 5.54 18.65
CA ALA A 14 2.18 5.60 20.00
C ALA A 14 1.16 6.10 21.04
N LEU A 15 0.35 7.09 20.69
CA LEU A 15 -0.68 7.66 21.55
C LEU A 15 -1.83 6.67 21.80
N ILE A 16 -2.31 5.97 20.77
CA ILE A 16 -3.33 4.92 20.91
C ILE A 16 -2.81 3.78 21.79
N PHE A 17 -1.57 3.34 21.56
CA PHE A 17 -0.93 2.30 22.36
C PHE A 17 -0.79 2.71 23.82
N SER A 18 -0.37 3.95 24.09
CA SER A 18 -0.24 4.49 25.44
C SER A 18 -1.59 4.58 26.14
N LEU A 19 -2.63 5.05 25.46
CA LEU A 19 -3.98 5.15 26.03
C LEU A 19 -4.54 3.78 26.36
N SER A 20 -4.39 2.79 25.48
CA SER A 20 -4.80 1.41 25.71
C SER A 20 -4.08 0.80 26.91
N THR A 21 -2.78 1.03 27.01
CA THR A 21 -1.95 0.54 28.11
C THR A 21 -2.38 1.15 29.45
N ILE A 22 -2.63 2.46 29.49
CA ILE A 22 -3.12 3.15 30.71
C ILE A 22 -4.44 2.54 31.16
N ILE A 23 -5.38 2.31 30.24
CA ILE A 23 -6.67 1.71 30.58
C ILE A 23 -6.51 0.31 31.13
N ILE A 24 -5.70 -0.55 30.50
CA ILE A 24 -5.45 -1.92 30.94
C ILE A 24 -4.78 -1.93 32.33
N LEU A 25 -3.74 -1.12 32.53
CA LEU A 25 -3.04 -1.03 33.81
C LEU A 25 -3.94 -0.48 34.92
N MET A 26 -4.82 0.47 34.60
CA MET A 26 -5.79 1.02 35.53
C MET A 26 -6.81 -0.04 35.96
N ILE A 27 -7.38 -0.80 35.00
CA ILE A 27 -8.31 -1.90 35.30
C ILE A 27 -7.61 -2.97 36.15
N MET A 28 -6.41 -3.39 35.72
CA MET A 28 -5.63 -4.38 36.46
C MET A 28 -5.30 -3.92 37.88
N GLY A 29 -4.91 -2.65 38.04
CA GLY A 29 -4.65 -2.06 39.36
C GLY A 29 -5.87 -2.04 40.27
N LEU A 30 -7.06 -1.72 39.70
CA LEU A 30 -8.32 -1.77 40.45
C LEU A 30 -8.68 -3.20 40.88
N VAL A 31 -8.54 -4.17 39.98
CA VAL A 31 -8.82 -5.59 40.29
C VAL A 31 -7.88 -6.11 41.37
N ILE A 32 -6.59 -5.85 41.25
CA ILE A 32 -5.59 -6.26 42.25
C ILE A 32 -5.89 -5.59 43.59
N HIS A 33 -6.20 -4.29 43.58
CA HIS A 33 -6.55 -3.58 44.82
C HIS A 33 -7.79 -4.19 45.49
N GLN A 34 -8.83 -4.52 44.74
CA GLN A 34 -10.04 -5.17 45.25
C GLN A 34 -9.75 -6.55 45.83
N LEU A 35 -8.94 -7.37 45.15
CA LEU A 35 -8.54 -8.69 45.62
C LEU A 35 -7.77 -8.64 46.91
N VAL A 36 -6.80 -7.73 47.02
CA VAL A 36 -6.00 -7.56 48.24
C VAL A 36 -6.86 -7.05 49.40
N MET A 37 -7.74 -6.08 49.16
CA MET A 37 -8.69 -5.61 50.18
C MET A 37 -9.59 -6.74 50.67
N HIS A 38 -10.16 -7.52 49.76
CA HIS A 38 -11.02 -8.65 50.15
C HIS A 38 -10.25 -9.73 50.93
N HIS A 39 -9.00 -9.98 50.55
CA HIS A 39 -8.14 -10.91 51.27
C HIS A 39 -7.92 -10.47 52.72
N PHE A 40 -7.56 -9.19 52.95
CA PHE A 40 -7.39 -8.68 54.29
C PHE A 40 -8.71 -8.65 55.11
N GLU A 41 -9.81 -8.28 54.48
CA GLU A 41 -11.13 -8.34 55.17
C GLU A 41 -11.47 -9.75 55.63
N THR A 42 -11.21 -10.77 54.81
CA THR A 42 -11.44 -12.17 55.18
C THR A 42 -10.50 -12.62 56.27
N GLN A 43 -9.23 -12.24 56.22
CA GLN A 43 -8.23 -12.55 57.24
C GLN A 43 -8.59 -11.90 58.57
N ASP A 44 -8.90 -10.59 58.57
CA ASP A 44 -9.32 -9.85 59.77
C ASP A 44 -10.56 -10.50 60.42
N ARG A 45 -11.49 -10.93 59.61
CA ARG A 45 -12.69 -11.64 60.07
C ARG A 45 -12.35 -12.93 60.79
N THR A 46 -11.56 -13.78 60.15
CA THR A 46 -11.18 -15.09 60.73
C THR A 46 -10.41 -14.92 62.05
N GLN A 47 -9.50 -13.94 62.09
CA GLN A 47 -8.77 -13.62 63.30
C GLN A 47 -9.70 -13.12 64.39
N LEU A 48 -10.61 -12.21 64.09
CA LEU A 48 -11.51 -11.63 65.07
C LEU A 48 -12.53 -12.67 65.61
N GLU A 49 -13.06 -13.54 64.76
CA GLU A 49 -13.94 -14.62 65.14
C GLU A 49 -13.20 -15.58 66.11
N GLY A 50 -11.95 -15.95 65.81
CA GLY A 50 -11.14 -16.76 66.73
C GLY A 50 -10.84 -16.07 68.07
N LYS A 51 -10.59 -14.76 68.05
CA LYS A 51 -10.34 -13.97 69.29
C LYS A 51 -11.63 -13.83 70.14
N ILE A 52 -12.77 -13.65 69.47
CA ILE A 52 -14.10 -13.63 70.14
C ILE A 52 -14.39 -14.96 70.83
N GLN A 53 -14.14 -16.07 70.15
CA GLN A 53 -14.34 -17.40 70.70
C GLN A 53 -13.43 -17.68 71.92
N LEU A 54 -12.15 -17.24 71.80
CA LEU A 54 -11.22 -17.28 72.94
C LEU A 54 -11.80 -16.50 74.14
N LEU A 55 -12.25 -15.26 73.90
CA LEU A 55 -12.78 -14.39 74.94
C LEU A 55 -14.05 -14.98 75.57
N GLU A 56 -14.92 -15.56 74.78
CA GLU A 56 -16.16 -16.21 75.27
C GLU A 56 -15.82 -17.40 76.16
N ASN A 57 -14.87 -18.24 75.76
CA ASN A 57 -14.43 -19.38 76.59
C ASN A 57 -13.82 -18.92 77.95
N LEU A 58 -13.05 -17.82 77.87
CA LEU A 58 -12.48 -17.24 79.12
C LEU A 58 -13.53 -16.67 80.07
N LEU A 59 -14.56 -16.05 79.53
CA LEU A 59 -15.69 -15.51 80.29
C LEU A 59 -16.59 -16.62 80.87
N GLU A 60 -16.70 -17.76 80.23
CA GLU A 60 -17.49 -18.92 80.70
C GLU A 60 -16.78 -19.76 81.78
N GLN A 61 -15.45 -19.71 81.85
CA GLN A 61 -14.64 -20.40 82.86
C GLN A 61 -14.72 -19.83 84.32
N ASN A 62 -15.54 -18.77 84.47
CA ASN A 62 -16.14 -18.40 85.74
C ASN A 62 -15.33 -17.82 86.86
N PRO A 63 -14.90 -16.57 86.79
CA PRO A 63 -14.49 -15.85 87.94
C PRO A 63 -15.67 -15.42 88.81
N LYS A 64 -15.70 -15.83 90.06
CA LYS A 64 -16.77 -15.54 91.00
C LYS A 64 -16.87 -14.06 91.41
N ASN A 65 -15.84 -13.26 91.13
CA ASN A 65 -15.73 -11.87 91.49
C ASN A 65 -15.23 -10.99 90.30
N THR A 66 -15.73 -9.75 90.17
CA THR A 66 -15.37 -8.80 89.14
C THR A 66 -13.87 -8.44 89.10
N GLU A 67 -13.21 -8.43 90.26
CA GLU A 67 -11.76 -8.16 90.37
C GLU A 67 -10.90 -9.34 89.89
N GLU A 68 -11.32 -10.56 90.18
CA GLU A 68 -10.67 -11.77 89.65
C GLU A 68 -10.80 -11.82 88.12
N LEU A 69 -11.93 -11.47 87.58
CA LEU A 69 -12.15 -11.38 86.13
C LEU A 69 -11.17 -10.40 85.48
N LYS A 70 -10.95 -9.25 86.10
CA LYS A 70 -10.01 -8.25 85.55
C LYS A 70 -8.56 -8.78 85.51
N ILE A 71 -8.13 -9.41 86.53
CA ILE A 71 -6.82 -10.01 86.63
C ILE A 71 -6.66 -11.12 85.61
N TYR A 72 -7.62 -12.02 85.52
CA TYR A 72 -7.63 -13.14 84.59
C TYR A 72 -7.65 -12.70 83.16
N LEU A 73 -8.50 -11.71 82.73
CA LEU A 73 -8.53 -11.14 81.42
C LEU A 73 -7.20 -10.41 81.10
N LYS A 74 -6.61 -9.73 82.07
CA LYS A 74 -5.34 -9.07 81.87
C LYS A 74 -4.25 -10.08 81.57
N ASP A 75 -4.15 -11.17 82.32
CA ASP A 75 -3.16 -12.20 82.08
C ASP A 75 -3.39 -13.00 80.81
N ALA A 76 -4.63 -13.31 80.50
CA ALA A 76 -5.01 -14.03 79.27
C ALA A 76 -4.76 -13.20 77.98
N LEU A 77 -4.80 -11.89 78.12
CA LEU A 77 -4.54 -10.98 76.99
C LEU A 77 -3.05 -10.60 76.89
N VAL A 78 -2.19 -11.07 77.77
CA VAL A 78 -0.74 -10.93 77.64
C VAL A 78 -0.26 -11.63 76.37
N GLY A 79 0.40 -10.94 75.49
CA GLY A 79 0.88 -11.46 74.19
C GLY A 79 -0.12 -11.21 73.01
N HIS A 80 -1.32 -10.71 73.30
CA HIS A 80 -2.29 -10.32 72.28
C HIS A 80 -2.36 -8.80 72.11
N HIS A 81 -1.21 -8.19 71.77
CA HIS A 81 -1.06 -6.71 71.65
C HIS A 81 -1.90 -6.08 70.53
N ASP A 82 -2.35 -6.89 69.58
CA ASP A 82 -3.20 -6.56 68.48
C ASP A 82 -4.69 -6.50 68.84
N LEU A 83 -5.08 -7.08 70.03
CA LEU A 83 -6.45 -7.23 70.47
C LEU A 83 -6.85 -6.16 71.48
N ILE A 84 -7.92 -5.47 71.20
CA ILE A 84 -8.60 -4.59 72.18
C ILE A 84 -9.92 -5.22 72.60
N VAL A 85 -10.10 -5.29 73.93
CA VAL A 85 -11.34 -5.76 74.56
C VAL A 85 -11.81 -4.72 75.57
N GLN A 86 -13.07 -4.32 75.44
CA GLN A 86 -13.75 -3.50 76.44
C GLN A 86 -15.08 -4.16 76.83
N ILE A 87 -15.30 -4.34 78.12
CA ILE A 87 -16.48 -4.96 78.69
C ILE A 87 -17.21 -3.92 79.52
N GLU A 88 -18.49 -3.68 79.18
CA GLU A 88 -19.32 -2.69 79.83
C GLU A 88 -20.60 -3.35 80.38
N ARG A 89 -21.11 -2.84 81.45
CA ARG A 89 -22.48 -3.15 81.93
C ARG A 89 -23.51 -2.45 81.01
N PRO A 90 -24.77 -2.92 80.92
CA PRO A 90 -25.81 -2.20 80.22
C PRO A 90 -26.03 -0.75 80.66
N THR A 91 -25.60 -0.43 81.86
CA THR A 91 -25.61 0.91 82.46
C THR A 91 -24.51 1.83 81.95
N GLY A 92 -23.57 1.34 81.11
CA GLY A 92 -22.43 2.10 80.56
C GLY A 92 -21.20 2.08 81.51
N GLN A 93 -21.25 1.37 82.63
CA GLN A 93 -20.10 1.23 83.52
C GLN A 93 -19.07 0.22 82.94
N ILE A 94 -17.84 0.68 82.74
CA ILE A 94 -16.74 -0.14 82.22
C ILE A 94 -16.29 -1.09 83.36
N ILE A 95 -16.29 -2.38 83.02
CA ILE A 95 -15.81 -3.45 83.90
C ILE A 95 -14.33 -3.72 83.67
N PHE A 96 -13.97 -3.82 82.38
CA PHE A 96 -12.59 -4.08 81.92
C PHE A 96 -12.36 -3.36 80.62
N SER A 97 -11.14 -2.86 80.42
CA SER A 97 -10.66 -2.33 79.16
C SER A 97 -9.18 -2.60 79.01
N SER A 98 -8.79 -3.25 77.91
CA SER A 98 -7.39 -3.36 77.47
C SER A 98 -6.95 -2.21 76.59
N ALA A 99 -7.91 -1.36 76.16
CA ALA A 99 -7.66 -0.24 75.30
C ALA A 99 -6.92 0.91 76.01
N PRO A 100 -5.99 1.63 75.39
CA PRO A 100 -5.31 2.78 75.96
C PRO A 100 -6.26 3.96 76.24
N ALA A 101 -7.43 3.97 75.63
CA ALA A 101 -8.45 4.98 75.85
C ALA A 101 -9.85 4.32 75.80
N VAL A 102 -10.81 4.87 76.55
CA VAL A 102 -12.18 4.37 76.60
C VAL A 102 -12.86 4.49 75.21
N ILE A 103 -13.34 3.37 74.73
CA ILE A 103 -14.12 3.30 73.48
C ILE A 103 -15.57 3.69 73.78
N LYS A 104 -16.01 4.83 73.25
CA LYS A 104 -17.40 5.24 73.38
C LYS A 104 -18.22 4.65 72.24
N PRO A 105 -19.31 3.89 72.51
CA PRO A 105 -20.13 3.31 71.44
C PRO A 105 -20.69 4.31 70.43
N GLN A 106 -20.82 5.58 70.85
CA GLN A 106 -21.30 6.68 70.00
C GLN A 106 -20.32 7.14 68.93
N THR A 107 -19.03 6.82 69.09
CA THR A 107 -17.97 7.18 68.13
C THR A 107 -17.68 6.07 67.11
N LEU A 108 -18.45 4.97 67.18
CA LEU A 108 -18.26 3.80 66.33
C LEU A 108 -19.00 3.98 65.01
N VAL A 109 -18.29 3.99 63.92
CA VAL A 109 -18.86 4.13 62.56
C VAL A 109 -19.17 2.73 62.03
N LYS A 110 -20.49 2.45 61.80
CA LYS A 110 -20.88 1.19 61.12
C LYS A 110 -20.44 1.23 59.65
N SER A 111 -19.73 0.21 59.24
CA SER A 111 -19.48 0.01 57.80
C SER A 111 -20.79 -0.22 57.03
N LYS A 112 -20.94 0.35 55.85
CA LYS A 112 -22.20 0.24 55.07
C LYS A 112 -22.48 -1.17 54.56
N HIS A 113 -21.51 -2.05 54.50
CA HIS A 113 -21.64 -3.37 53.87
C HIS A 113 -21.28 -4.57 54.79
N THR A 114 -20.83 -4.32 56.03
CA THR A 114 -20.42 -5.37 56.94
C THR A 114 -20.92 -5.09 58.36
N PRO A 115 -21.11 -6.12 59.25
CA PRO A 115 -21.46 -5.92 60.64
C PRO A 115 -20.33 -5.29 61.47
N TRP A 116 -19.20 -5.01 60.83
CA TRP A 116 -18.03 -4.50 61.47
C TRP A 116 -18.13 -3.01 61.75
N ILE A 117 -17.43 -2.60 62.82
CA ILE A 117 -17.31 -1.22 63.24
C ILE A 117 -15.82 -0.88 63.17
N GLU A 118 -15.51 0.27 62.57
CA GLU A 118 -14.15 0.78 62.53
C GLU A 118 -14.05 2.02 63.40
N TRP A 119 -12.92 2.14 64.15
CA TRP A 119 -12.65 3.32 64.91
C TRP A 119 -11.16 3.57 65.00
N LYS A 120 -10.79 4.79 65.39
CA LYS A 120 -9.42 5.18 65.58
C LYS A 120 -9.13 5.54 67.05
N ILE A 121 -8.02 5.04 67.57
CA ILE A 121 -7.50 5.47 68.85
C ILE A 121 -6.09 5.96 68.59
N GLN A 122 -5.82 7.25 68.85
CA GLN A 122 -4.55 7.91 68.53
C GLN A 122 -4.25 7.76 67.02
N SER A 123 -3.15 7.09 66.65
CA SER A 123 -2.71 6.87 65.27
C SER A 123 -3.11 5.49 64.71
N LYS A 124 -3.73 4.65 65.55
CA LYS A 124 -4.07 3.29 65.18
C LYS A 124 -5.53 3.14 64.77
N THR A 125 -5.76 2.33 63.73
CA THR A 125 -7.11 1.99 63.25
C THR A 125 -7.47 0.59 63.68
N TYR A 126 -8.66 0.48 64.28
CA TYR A 126 -9.17 -0.79 64.79
C TYR A 126 -10.45 -1.17 64.05
N ARG A 127 -10.59 -2.46 63.80
CA ARG A 127 -11.81 -3.07 63.24
C ARG A 127 -12.34 -4.11 64.23
N GLY A 128 -13.62 -4.05 64.49
CA GLY A 128 -14.17 -4.96 65.49
C GLY A 128 -15.69 -5.05 65.51
N LEU A 129 -16.20 -5.75 66.49
CA LEU A 129 -17.62 -5.97 66.73
C LEU A 129 -18.02 -5.49 68.13
N VAL A 130 -19.24 -5.04 68.20
CA VAL A 130 -19.95 -4.79 69.48
C VAL A 130 -21.10 -5.73 69.57
N TYR A 131 -21.12 -6.56 70.58
CA TYR A 131 -22.21 -7.50 70.78
C TYR A 131 -22.58 -7.55 72.25
N LYS A 132 -23.84 -7.97 72.58
CA LYS A 132 -24.36 -8.16 73.91
C LYS A 132 -24.43 -9.64 74.20
N LYS A 133 -23.81 -10.05 75.30
CA LYS A 133 -23.88 -11.44 75.80
C LYS A 133 -24.52 -11.47 77.16
N SER A 134 -25.49 -12.35 77.31
CA SER A 134 -26.10 -12.66 78.61
C SER A 134 -25.42 -13.90 79.18
N PHE A 135 -24.99 -13.81 80.41
CA PHE A 135 -24.39 -14.90 81.17
C PHE A 135 -25.41 -15.47 82.17
N ASP A 136 -25.07 -16.55 82.82
CA ASP A 136 -25.90 -17.17 83.82
C ASP A 136 -26.25 -16.18 84.96
N LYS A 137 -27.51 -16.21 85.43
CA LYS A 137 -28.03 -15.29 86.48
C LYS A 137 -27.23 -15.29 87.74
N ASN A 138 -26.43 -16.35 88.01
CA ASN A 138 -25.59 -16.49 89.17
C ASN A 138 -24.20 -15.85 89.04
N MET A 139 -23.88 -15.29 87.88
CA MET A 139 -22.64 -14.59 87.62
C MET A 139 -22.69 -13.14 88.14
N SER A 140 -21.49 -12.60 88.46
CA SER A 140 -21.36 -11.20 88.87
C SER A 140 -21.77 -10.19 87.85
N ILE A 141 -21.89 -10.65 86.60
CA ILE A 141 -22.30 -9.83 85.46
C ILE A 141 -23.32 -10.58 84.61
N PRO A 142 -24.63 -10.44 84.85
CA PRO A 142 -25.65 -11.20 84.15
C PRO A 142 -25.81 -10.80 82.69
N THR A 143 -25.42 -9.56 82.30
CA THR A 143 -25.42 -9.09 80.91
C THR A 143 -24.30 -8.08 80.74
N ALA A 144 -23.48 -8.26 79.71
CA ALA A 144 -22.43 -7.33 79.34
C ALA A 144 -22.48 -6.93 77.86
N GLN A 145 -22.11 -5.72 77.57
CA GLN A 145 -21.80 -5.27 76.21
C GLN A 145 -20.29 -5.45 76.03
N ILE A 146 -19.90 -6.20 75.01
CA ILE A 146 -18.52 -6.54 74.76
C ILE A 146 -18.12 -5.88 73.44
N ILE A 147 -17.03 -5.11 73.46
CA ILE A 147 -16.43 -4.49 72.29
C ILE A 147 -15.10 -5.22 72.08
N VAL A 148 -14.95 -5.86 70.93
CA VAL A 148 -13.72 -6.58 70.54
C VAL A 148 -13.25 -6.01 69.23
N GLY A 149 -11.98 -5.65 69.17
CA GLY A 149 -11.33 -5.11 67.98
C GLY A 149 -9.91 -5.53 67.83
N ILE A 150 -9.48 -5.63 66.60
CA ILE A 150 -8.08 -5.89 66.20
C ILE A 150 -7.48 -4.66 65.56
N ASP A 151 -6.17 -4.46 65.79
CA ASP A 151 -5.40 -3.40 65.13
C ASP A 151 -5.15 -3.75 63.66
N THR A 152 -5.70 -2.92 62.78
CA THR A 152 -5.56 -3.08 61.32
C THR A 152 -4.58 -2.07 60.70
N SER A 153 -3.83 -1.34 61.54
CA SER A 153 -2.93 -0.29 61.07
C SER A 153 -1.84 -0.80 60.15
N GLU A 154 -1.29 -2.00 60.45
CA GLU A 154 -0.28 -2.63 59.58
C GLU A 154 -0.82 -2.95 58.19
N HIS A 155 -2.08 -3.48 58.09
CA HIS A 155 -2.74 -3.75 56.85
C HIS A 155 -3.00 -2.47 56.05
N GLN A 156 -3.41 -1.39 56.74
CA GLN A 156 -3.62 -0.10 56.05
C GLN A 156 -2.31 0.52 55.55
N ASN A 157 -1.25 0.43 56.32
CA ASN A 157 0.07 0.91 55.91
C ASN A 157 0.57 0.10 54.67
N PHE A 158 0.45 -1.22 54.74
CA PHE A 158 0.76 -2.09 53.60
C PHE A 158 -0.05 -1.71 52.34
N LEU A 159 -1.36 -1.50 52.46
CA LEU A 159 -2.21 -1.10 51.34
C LEU A 159 -1.78 0.25 50.75
N ASN A 160 -1.41 1.22 51.57
CA ASN A 160 -0.94 2.52 51.12
C ASN A 160 0.40 2.41 50.39
N ASP A 161 1.35 1.64 50.92
CA ASP A 161 2.66 1.43 50.29
C ASP A 161 2.51 0.60 49.02
N PHE A 162 1.68 -0.41 49.03
CA PHE A 162 1.35 -1.21 47.83
C PHE A 162 0.74 -0.37 46.73
N ARG A 163 -0.24 0.50 47.09
CA ARG A 163 -0.85 1.44 46.12
C ARG A 163 0.18 2.38 45.51
N ARG A 164 1.12 2.90 46.33
CA ARG A 164 2.19 3.77 45.86
C ARG A 164 3.13 3.06 44.91
N GLN A 165 3.53 1.82 45.25
CA GLN A 165 4.36 0.98 44.37
C GLN A 165 3.67 0.64 43.06
N LEU A 166 2.37 0.27 43.08
CA LEU A 166 1.57 0.00 41.89
C LEU A 166 1.51 1.21 40.96
N LEU A 167 1.31 2.40 41.53
CA LEU A 167 1.29 3.65 40.72
C LEU A 167 2.67 3.91 40.11
N TYR A 168 3.75 3.70 40.85
CA TYR A 168 5.11 3.90 40.33
C TYR A 168 5.42 2.93 39.20
N ILE A 169 5.13 1.64 39.37
CA ILE A 169 5.32 0.61 38.34
C ILE A 169 4.44 0.93 37.10
N GLY A 170 3.21 1.38 37.32
CA GLY A 170 2.30 1.77 36.25
C GLY A 170 2.82 2.93 35.41
N VAL A 171 3.34 3.98 36.07
CA VAL A 171 3.92 5.15 35.37
C VAL A 171 5.17 4.77 34.59
N VAL A 172 6.11 4.06 35.21
CA VAL A 172 7.35 3.61 34.55
C VAL A 172 7.01 2.68 33.37
N GLY A 173 6.13 1.71 33.57
CA GLY A 173 5.69 0.79 32.54
C GLY A 173 5.04 1.51 31.34
N THR A 174 4.20 2.51 31.61
CA THR A 174 3.57 3.32 30.56
C THR A 174 4.60 4.10 29.73
N ILE A 175 5.59 4.71 30.39
CA ILE A 175 6.68 5.45 29.71
C ILE A 175 7.51 4.49 28.84
N CYS A 176 7.87 3.33 29.35
CA CYS A 176 8.62 2.31 28.60
C CYS A 176 7.84 1.84 27.36
N LEU A 177 6.55 1.53 27.52
CA LEU A 177 5.70 1.06 26.41
C LEU A 177 5.44 2.15 25.38
N MET A 178 5.29 3.41 25.80
CA MET A 178 5.21 4.56 24.88
C MET A 178 6.47 4.68 24.05
N PHE A 179 7.63 4.58 24.66
CA PHE A 179 8.92 4.65 23.96
C PHE A 179 9.09 3.50 22.97
N LEU A 180 8.79 2.26 23.38
CA LEU A 180 8.85 1.08 22.52
C LEU A 180 7.88 1.18 21.33
N GLY A 181 6.65 1.62 21.58
CA GLY A 181 5.64 1.82 20.53
C GLY A 181 6.07 2.90 19.52
N TRP A 182 6.60 4.03 20.01
CA TRP A 182 7.14 5.08 19.15
C TRP A 182 8.33 4.58 18.32
N PHE A 183 9.27 3.86 18.93
CA PHE A 183 10.44 3.31 18.25
C PHE A 183 10.05 2.29 17.18
N ALA A 184 9.13 1.37 17.49
CA ALA A 184 8.63 0.37 16.54
C ALA A 184 7.93 1.04 15.34
N ALA A 185 7.05 2.02 15.59
CA ALA A 185 6.36 2.76 14.54
C ALA A 185 7.34 3.58 13.67
N TRP A 186 8.33 4.23 14.29
CA TRP A 186 9.35 4.99 13.56
C TRP A 186 10.19 4.08 12.64
N ARG A 187 10.63 2.92 13.15
CA ARG A 187 11.42 1.96 12.38
C ARG A 187 10.59 1.30 11.28
N GLY A 188 9.34 0.94 11.57
CA GLY A 188 8.43 0.27 10.62
C GLY A 188 8.00 1.17 9.46
N LEU A 189 7.87 2.50 9.67
CA LEU A 189 7.48 3.45 8.62
C LEU A 189 8.66 4.01 7.81
N ARG A 190 9.89 3.74 8.20
CA ARG A 190 11.09 4.22 7.49
C ARG A 190 11.16 3.77 6.02
N PRO A 191 10.81 2.52 5.66
CA PRO A 191 10.78 2.10 4.25
C PRO A 191 9.79 2.91 3.41
N VAL A 192 8.60 3.20 3.94
CA VAL A 192 7.58 4.00 3.24
C VAL A 192 8.07 5.43 2.99
N GLN A 193 8.78 6.02 3.95
CA GLN A 193 9.39 7.35 3.78
C GLN A 193 10.48 7.35 2.71
N LYS A 194 11.24 6.24 2.58
CA LYS A 194 12.22 6.09 1.49
C LYS A 194 11.53 6.01 0.13
N MET A 195 10.44 5.24 0.03
CA MET A 195 9.64 5.17 -1.20
C MET A 195 9.09 6.55 -1.61
N ALA A 196 8.55 7.30 -0.65
CA ALA A 196 8.07 8.67 -0.90
C ALA A 196 9.19 9.59 -1.41
N LYS A 197 10.41 9.51 -0.83
CA LYS A 197 11.55 10.32 -1.28
C LYS A 197 12.00 9.96 -2.69
N VAL A 198 12.04 8.66 -3.05
CA VAL A 198 12.34 8.23 -4.41
C VAL A 198 11.28 8.78 -5.37
N ALA A 199 9.98 8.68 -5.00
CA ALA A 199 8.89 9.22 -5.80
C ALA A 199 8.98 10.75 -5.99
N GLU A 200 9.39 11.50 -4.97
CA GLU A 200 9.61 12.96 -5.06
C GLU A 200 10.84 13.32 -5.94
N GLY A 201 11.85 12.44 -5.99
CA GLY A 201 13.05 12.63 -6.80
C GLY A 201 12.90 12.24 -8.27
N ILE A 202 11.80 11.55 -8.63
CA ILE A 202 11.57 11.13 -10.01
C ILE A 202 11.34 12.35 -10.88
N SER A 203 12.21 12.49 -11.90
CA SER A 203 12.09 13.44 -12.99
C SER A 203 12.43 12.74 -14.29
N ALA A 204 12.12 13.34 -15.43
CA ALA A 204 12.47 12.77 -16.73
C ALA A 204 13.99 12.47 -16.88
N GLN A 205 14.83 13.09 -16.04
CA GLN A 205 16.28 12.91 -16.04
C GLN A 205 16.76 11.85 -15.03
N HIS A 206 15.92 11.40 -14.11
CA HIS A 206 16.25 10.48 -13.02
C HIS A 206 15.18 9.39 -12.88
N LEU A 207 14.91 8.66 -13.98
CA LEU A 207 13.96 7.55 -14.02
C LEU A 207 14.59 6.20 -13.68
N SER A 208 15.92 6.11 -13.66
CA SER A 208 16.66 4.85 -13.44
C SER A 208 16.77 4.44 -11.97
N GLU A 209 16.37 5.29 -11.01
CA GLU A 209 16.37 4.90 -9.60
C GLU A 209 15.32 3.83 -9.33
N ARG A 210 15.70 2.80 -8.55
CA ARG A 210 14.80 1.70 -8.16
C ARG A 210 14.82 1.51 -6.65
N LEU A 211 13.69 1.02 -6.12
CA LEU A 211 13.58 0.62 -4.72
C LEU A 211 14.28 -0.73 -4.52
N ALA A 212 15.09 -0.83 -3.47
CA ALA A 212 15.75 -2.08 -3.09
C ALA A 212 14.72 -3.04 -2.46
N VAL A 213 14.25 -4.01 -3.22
CA VAL A 213 13.22 -4.98 -2.80
C VAL A 213 13.72 -5.89 -1.68
N ASP A 214 14.99 -6.29 -1.70
CA ASP A 214 15.58 -7.23 -0.72
C ASP A 214 15.61 -6.68 0.70
N ASN A 215 15.75 -5.36 0.87
CA ASN A 215 15.81 -4.68 2.16
C ASN A 215 14.43 -4.15 2.62
N THR A 216 13.36 -4.53 1.93
CA THR A 216 12.00 -4.07 2.22
C THR A 216 11.26 -5.13 3.06
N PRO A 217 10.51 -4.73 4.12
CA PRO A 217 9.65 -5.64 4.87
C PRO A 217 8.71 -6.43 3.95
N THR A 218 8.39 -7.67 4.33
CA THR A 218 7.61 -8.60 3.51
C THR A 218 6.26 -8.01 3.08
N GLU A 219 5.62 -7.23 3.97
CA GLU A 219 4.34 -6.58 3.75
C GLU A 219 4.40 -5.47 2.68
N LEU A 220 5.58 -4.92 2.43
CA LEU A 220 5.80 -3.84 1.47
C LEU A 220 6.50 -4.31 0.19
N LYS A 221 6.92 -5.57 0.08
CA LYS A 221 7.62 -6.10 -1.10
C LYS A 221 6.77 -6.00 -2.37
N SER A 222 5.51 -6.39 -2.30
CA SER A 222 4.58 -6.29 -3.43
C SER A 222 4.41 -4.85 -3.93
N LEU A 223 4.36 -3.89 -3.01
CA LEU A 223 4.30 -2.46 -3.35
C LEU A 223 5.59 -1.98 -4.00
N ALA A 224 6.76 -2.40 -3.49
CA ALA A 224 8.05 -2.03 -4.07
C ALA A 224 8.23 -2.58 -5.49
N ILE A 225 7.80 -3.84 -5.74
CA ILE A 225 7.83 -4.46 -7.07
C ILE A 225 6.90 -3.69 -8.02
N ALA A 226 5.63 -3.48 -7.63
CA ALA A 226 4.67 -2.77 -8.47
C ALA A 226 5.13 -1.33 -8.81
N PHE A 227 5.80 -0.66 -7.85
CA PHE A 227 6.37 0.65 -8.06
C PHE A 227 7.54 0.62 -9.07
N ASN A 228 8.46 -0.36 -8.95
CA ASN A 228 9.56 -0.53 -9.90
C ASN A 228 9.04 -0.87 -11.31
N ASP A 229 8.02 -1.75 -11.43
CA ASP A 229 7.39 -2.06 -12.71
C ASP A 229 6.74 -0.81 -13.37
N MET A 230 6.16 0.06 -12.56
CA MET A 230 5.62 1.34 -13.05
C MET A 230 6.76 2.24 -13.57
N LEU A 231 7.89 2.30 -12.85
CA LEU A 231 9.06 3.07 -13.28
C LEU A 231 9.67 2.53 -14.56
N ASP A 232 9.78 1.20 -14.72
CA ASP A 232 10.28 0.57 -15.95
C ASP A 232 9.41 0.93 -17.17
N ARG A 233 8.09 0.92 -17.00
CA ARG A 233 7.16 1.34 -18.05
C ARG A 233 7.30 2.82 -18.38
N LEU A 234 7.46 3.67 -17.37
CA LEU A 234 7.63 5.12 -17.57
C LEU A 234 8.96 5.43 -18.25
N GLU A 235 10.07 4.81 -17.83
CA GLU A 235 11.40 4.95 -18.44
C GLU A 235 11.35 4.55 -19.92
N THR A 236 10.80 3.37 -20.22
CA THR A 236 10.61 2.89 -21.60
C THR A 236 9.76 3.84 -22.44
N ALA A 237 8.71 4.44 -21.87
CA ALA A 237 7.86 5.39 -22.57
C ALA A 237 8.59 6.71 -22.89
N VAL A 238 9.39 7.21 -21.93
CA VAL A 238 10.18 8.44 -22.10
C VAL A 238 11.30 8.22 -23.11
N GLU A 239 12.00 7.08 -23.07
CA GLU A 239 13.02 6.71 -24.06
C GLU A 239 12.44 6.68 -25.48
N LYS A 240 11.31 5.96 -25.66
CA LYS A 240 10.61 5.92 -26.94
C LYS A 240 10.20 7.30 -27.45
N LEU A 241 9.75 8.19 -26.55
CA LEU A 241 9.39 9.57 -26.91
C LEU A 241 10.62 10.39 -27.31
N SER A 242 11.74 10.21 -26.61
CA SER A 242 13.01 10.87 -26.92
C SER A 242 13.54 10.45 -28.27
N ASP A 243 13.59 9.13 -28.54
CA ASP A 243 14.03 8.57 -29.83
C ASP A 243 13.14 9.07 -30.96
N PHE A 244 11.82 9.04 -30.78
CA PHE A 244 10.86 9.57 -31.75
C PHE A 244 11.12 11.05 -32.06
N SER A 245 11.36 11.87 -31.03
CA SER A 245 11.60 13.31 -31.21
C SER A 245 12.91 13.58 -31.94
N SER A 246 13.94 12.78 -31.66
CA SER A 246 15.24 12.86 -32.34
C SER A 246 15.12 12.47 -33.81
N ASP A 247 14.49 11.33 -34.10
CA ASP A 247 14.28 10.85 -35.46
C ASP A 247 13.45 11.85 -36.29
N LEU A 248 12.39 12.38 -35.68
CA LEU A 248 11.56 13.42 -36.29
C LEU A 248 12.38 14.66 -36.69
N ALA A 249 13.20 15.13 -35.74
CA ALA A 249 14.05 16.29 -36.01
C ALA A 249 15.06 16.06 -37.16
N HIS A 250 15.60 14.84 -37.24
CA HIS A 250 16.53 14.47 -38.32
C HIS A 250 15.80 14.36 -39.65
N GLU A 251 14.66 13.70 -39.73
CA GLU A 251 13.92 13.47 -40.97
C GLU A 251 13.27 14.74 -41.52
N ILE A 252 12.95 15.73 -40.69
CA ILE A 252 12.46 17.05 -41.14
C ILE A 252 13.60 17.96 -41.56
N ARG A 253 14.76 17.89 -40.87
CA ARG A 253 15.90 18.79 -41.18
C ARG A 253 16.46 18.58 -42.58
N THR A 254 16.53 17.33 -43.05
CA THR A 254 17.09 16.97 -44.34
C THR A 254 16.32 17.62 -45.52
N PRO A 255 15.01 17.42 -45.67
CA PRO A 255 14.25 18.06 -46.76
C PRO A 255 14.23 19.58 -46.66
N ILE A 256 14.18 20.15 -45.44
CA ILE A 256 14.25 21.61 -45.27
C ILE A 256 15.61 22.15 -45.76
N ASN A 257 16.71 21.49 -45.42
CA ASN A 257 18.05 21.90 -45.90
C ASN A 257 18.14 21.77 -47.43
N ASN A 258 17.58 20.72 -48.01
CA ASN A 258 17.56 20.56 -49.44
C ASN A 258 16.81 21.72 -50.15
N LEU A 259 15.58 22.02 -49.69
CA LEU A 259 14.77 23.13 -50.16
C LEU A 259 15.51 24.47 -50.05
N MET A 260 16.16 24.73 -48.91
CA MET A 260 16.93 25.93 -48.66
C MET A 260 18.14 26.03 -49.64
N THR A 261 18.87 24.92 -49.79
CA THR A 261 20.07 24.88 -50.65
C THR A 261 19.70 25.07 -52.10
N GLN A 262 18.70 24.34 -52.60
CA GLN A 262 18.22 24.48 -54.01
C GLN A 262 17.73 25.90 -54.26
N THR A 263 16.95 26.48 -53.36
CA THR A 263 16.47 27.86 -53.47
C THR A 263 17.65 28.87 -53.45
N GLN A 264 18.60 28.72 -52.52
CA GLN A 264 19.79 29.60 -52.43
C GLN A 264 20.66 29.52 -53.70
N VAL A 265 20.92 28.29 -54.22
CA VAL A 265 21.67 28.07 -55.44
C VAL A 265 20.96 28.69 -56.63
N CYS A 266 19.64 28.57 -56.72
CA CYS A 266 18.82 29.15 -57.78
C CYS A 266 18.87 30.69 -57.73
N LEU A 267 18.83 31.28 -56.54
CA LEU A 267 18.87 32.75 -56.36
C LEU A 267 20.28 33.36 -56.47
N SER A 268 21.38 32.55 -56.37
CA SER A 268 22.76 33.05 -56.39
C SER A 268 23.18 33.71 -57.69
N ARG A 269 22.52 33.41 -58.83
CA ARG A 269 22.73 33.99 -60.13
C ARG A 269 21.48 33.91 -60.97
N SER A 270 21.36 34.79 -61.98
CA SER A 270 20.24 34.74 -62.92
C SER A 270 20.22 33.42 -63.71
N ARG A 271 19.06 32.81 -63.83
CA ARG A 271 18.81 31.54 -64.52
C ARG A 271 17.75 31.77 -65.63
N ASP A 272 17.63 30.80 -66.52
CA ASP A 272 16.53 30.77 -67.47
C ASP A 272 15.22 30.37 -66.78
N ILE A 273 14.08 30.60 -67.46
CA ILE A 273 12.77 30.31 -66.92
C ILE A 273 12.59 28.81 -66.65
N ASN A 274 13.13 27.96 -67.51
CA ASN A 274 13.00 26.51 -67.36
C ASN A 274 13.68 26.01 -66.09
N THR A 275 14.92 26.50 -65.82
CA THR A 275 15.64 26.18 -64.57
C THR A 275 14.87 26.62 -63.33
N TYR A 276 14.23 27.81 -63.33
CA TYR A 276 13.38 28.25 -62.22
C TYR A 276 12.17 27.34 -62.06
N GLN A 277 11.53 26.93 -63.16
CA GLN A 277 10.39 25.99 -63.11
C GLN A 277 10.79 24.63 -62.55
N GLU A 278 11.91 24.05 -62.99
CA GLU A 278 12.43 22.77 -62.48
C GLU A 278 12.69 22.81 -60.99
N VAL A 279 13.34 23.86 -60.46
CA VAL A 279 13.58 24.04 -59.03
C VAL A 279 12.28 24.20 -58.27
N LEU A 280 11.32 24.96 -58.79
CA LEU A 280 10.01 25.11 -58.15
C LEU A 280 9.22 23.79 -58.11
N PHE A 281 9.25 22.98 -59.18
CA PHE A 281 8.64 21.66 -59.22
C PHE A 281 9.29 20.72 -58.20
N SER A 282 10.62 20.68 -58.19
CA SER A 282 11.36 19.88 -57.19
C SER A 282 11.06 20.30 -55.75
N ASN A 283 10.96 21.62 -55.52
CA ASN A 283 10.58 22.13 -54.19
C ASN A 283 9.14 21.75 -53.82
N LEU A 284 8.21 21.77 -54.78
CA LEU A 284 6.81 21.37 -54.56
C LEU A 284 6.73 19.90 -54.15
N GLU A 285 7.44 19.01 -54.86
CA GLU A 285 7.52 17.59 -54.53
C GLU A 285 8.00 17.36 -53.10
N GLU A 286 9.02 18.10 -52.69
CA GLU A 286 9.59 17.98 -51.32
C GLU A 286 8.63 18.54 -50.26
N PHE A 287 7.87 19.60 -50.53
CA PHE A 287 6.80 20.07 -49.66
C PHE A 287 5.67 19.05 -49.52
N GLU A 288 5.23 18.40 -50.60
CA GLU A 288 4.25 17.34 -50.55
C GLU A 288 4.73 16.13 -49.76
N ARG A 289 6.03 15.80 -49.89
CA ARG A 289 6.68 14.75 -49.08
C ARG A 289 6.64 15.09 -47.61
N LEU A 290 7.00 16.31 -47.21
CA LEU A 290 6.90 16.80 -45.83
C LEU A 290 5.46 16.76 -45.29
N ALA A 291 4.47 17.18 -46.10
CA ALA A 291 3.07 17.15 -45.71
C ALA A 291 2.58 15.71 -45.45
N ARG A 292 2.96 14.75 -46.32
CA ARG A 292 2.69 13.32 -46.12
C ARG A 292 3.36 12.81 -44.85
N MET A 293 4.61 13.16 -44.61
CA MET A 293 5.35 12.74 -43.39
C MET A 293 4.66 13.22 -42.13
N VAL A 294 4.23 14.50 -42.07
CA VAL A 294 3.51 15.06 -40.92
C VAL A 294 2.17 14.35 -40.70
N SER A 295 1.41 14.08 -41.79
CA SER A 295 0.16 13.33 -41.72
C SER A 295 0.36 11.91 -41.20
N ASP A 296 1.42 11.21 -41.63
CA ASP A 296 1.80 9.88 -41.19
C ASP A 296 2.14 9.83 -39.72
N MET A 297 2.89 10.83 -39.22
CA MET A 297 3.23 10.98 -37.82
C MET A 297 2.02 11.24 -36.92
N LEU A 298 1.12 12.14 -37.33
CA LEU A 298 -0.12 12.42 -36.62
C LEU A 298 -1.01 11.17 -36.55
N PHE A 299 -1.02 10.37 -37.61
CA PHE A 299 -1.75 9.11 -37.64
C PHE A 299 -1.17 8.13 -36.58
N LEU A 300 0.16 7.91 -36.61
CA LEU A 300 0.83 7.03 -35.66
C LEU A 300 0.61 7.47 -34.19
N ALA A 301 0.76 8.77 -33.91
CA ALA A 301 0.54 9.30 -32.58
C ALA A 301 -0.91 9.08 -32.09
N LYS A 302 -1.90 9.26 -32.95
CA LYS A 302 -3.31 9.00 -32.58
C LYS A 302 -3.61 7.52 -32.42
N ALA A 303 -3.03 6.65 -33.23
CA ALA A 303 -3.24 5.21 -33.14
C ALA A 303 -2.65 4.61 -31.87
N GLU A 304 -1.45 5.05 -31.45
CA GLU A 304 -0.81 4.59 -30.21
C GLU A 304 -1.57 4.99 -28.94
N HIS A 305 -2.25 6.11 -28.96
CA HIS A 305 -3.08 6.55 -27.84
C HIS A 305 -4.51 5.96 -27.86
N GLY A 306 -4.81 5.02 -28.76
CA GLY A 306 -6.13 4.43 -28.88
C GLY A 306 -7.22 5.42 -29.33
N LEU A 307 -6.81 6.59 -29.86
CA LEU A 307 -7.74 7.65 -30.29
C LEU A 307 -8.33 7.40 -31.68
N HIS A 308 -7.84 6.42 -32.43
CA HIS A 308 -8.38 5.95 -33.67
C HIS A 308 -9.30 4.74 -33.43
N LEU A 309 -10.60 4.99 -33.38
CA LEU A 309 -11.60 3.92 -33.39
C LEU A 309 -11.93 3.60 -34.88
N PRO A 310 -11.63 2.38 -35.35
CA PRO A 310 -11.92 2.00 -36.71
C PRO A 310 -13.44 1.89 -36.95
N ASN A 311 -13.91 2.35 -38.08
CA ASN A 311 -15.28 2.09 -38.53
C ASN A 311 -15.36 0.67 -39.09
N LEU A 312 -15.60 -0.30 -38.20
CA LEU A 312 -15.53 -1.72 -38.55
C LEU A 312 -16.68 -2.14 -39.48
N GLN A 313 -16.35 -2.50 -40.71
CA GLN A 313 -17.23 -3.05 -41.71
C GLN A 313 -16.69 -4.38 -42.23
N GLN A 314 -17.51 -5.15 -42.94
CA GLN A 314 -17.01 -6.33 -43.63
C GLN A 314 -16.30 -5.89 -44.92
N VAL A 315 -15.00 -6.13 -44.99
CA VAL A 315 -14.14 -5.74 -46.12
C VAL A 315 -13.72 -6.98 -46.89
N ASN A 316 -13.91 -6.94 -48.22
CA ASN A 316 -13.38 -7.94 -49.14
C ASN A 316 -11.95 -7.56 -49.53
N LEU A 317 -10.95 -8.29 -48.96
CA LEU A 317 -9.53 -8.00 -49.22
C LEU A 317 -9.15 -8.13 -50.69
N VAL A 318 -9.73 -9.09 -51.42
CA VAL A 318 -9.44 -9.31 -52.82
C VAL A 318 -9.93 -8.13 -53.70
N GLN A 319 -11.11 -7.58 -53.38
CA GLN A 319 -11.64 -6.42 -54.05
C GLN A 319 -10.80 -5.16 -53.80
N GLU A 320 -10.33 -4.96 -52.53
CA GLU A 320 -9.44 -3.86 -52.20
C GLU A 320 -8.10 -3.95 -52.92
N ILE A 321 -7.53 -5.17 -53.04
CA ILE A 321 -6.31 -5.39 -53.79
C ILE A 321 -6.48 -5.18 -55.29
N SER A 322 -7.60 -5.66 -55.89
CA SER A 322 -7.87 -5.41 -57.29
C SER A 322 -7.93 -3.90 -57.61
N ALA A 323 -8.60 -3.11 -56.77
CA ALA A 323 -8.61 -1.66 -56.90
C ALA A 323 -7.23 -1.01 -56.79
N LEU A 324 -6.33 -1.59 -55.94
CA LEU A 324 -4.96 -1.13 -55.86
C LEU A 324 -4.11 -1.55 -57.06
N PHE A 325 -4.37 -2.72 -57.65
CA PHE A 325 -3.70 -3.16 -58.86
C PHE A 325 -3.98 -2.21 -60.02
N ASP A 326 -5.23 -1.79 -60.22
CA ASP A 326 -5.59 -0.80 -61.28
C ASP A 326 -4.77 0.49 -61.12
N PHE A 327 -4.43 0.89 -59.92
CA PHE A 327 -3.63 2.09 -59.67
C PHE A 327 -2.11 1.85 -59.83
N TYR A 328 -1.60 0.69 -59.39
CA TYR A 328 -0.16 0.42 -59.37
C TYR A 328 0.37 -0.34 -60.62
N ASP A 329 -0.50 -0.85 -61.50
CA ASP A 329 -0.12 -1.66 -62.67
C ASP A 329 0.84 -0.92 -63.60
N ALA A 330 0.58 0.34 -63.90
CA ALA A 330 1.45 1.14 -64.73
C ALA A 330 2.87 1.31 -64.14
N ILE A 331 2.96 1.51 -62.80
CA ILE A 331 4.22 1.69 -62.10
C ILE A 331 4.98 0.37 -62.01
N ALA A 332 4.29 -0.74 -61.81
CA ALA A 332 4.86 -2.09 -61.81
C ALA A 332 5.37 -2.46 -63.22
N ALA A 333 4.58 -2.21 -64.25
CA ALA A 333 4.93 -2.49 -65.62
C ALA A 333 6.17 -1.71 -66.09
N GLU A 334 6.38 -0.44 -65.63
CA GLU A 334 7.57 0.34 -65.92
C GLU A 334 8.86 -0.33 -65.39
N LYS A 335 8.76 -1.15 -64.33
CA LYS A 335 9.85 -1.95 -63.78
C LYS A 335 9.87 -3.40 -64.29
N GLY A 336 9.03 -3.77 -65.24
CA GLY A 336 8.88 -5.12 -65.79
C GLY A 336 8.27 -6.10 -64.77
N MET A 337 7.61 -5.58 -63.72
CA MET A 337 7.01 -6.43 -62.69
C MET A 337 5.56 -6.81 -63.05
N PHE A 338 5.18 -8.04 -62.64
CA PHE A 338 3.82 -8.56 -62.82
C PHE A 338 3.14 -8.71 -61.46
N LEU A 339 1.87 -8.32 -61.40
CA LEU A 339 1.06 -8.42 -60.17
C LEU A 339 0.12 -9.62 -60.32
N GLU A 340 0.23 -10.59 -59.37
CA GLU A 340 -0.63 -11.78 -59.34
C GLU A 340 -1.41 -11.81 -58.01
N GLN A 341 -2.73 -12.03 -58.09
CA GLN A 341 -3.56 -12.27 -56.91
C GLN A 341 -4.28 -13.61 -56.99
N SER A 342 -4.46 -14.24 -55.82
CA SER A 342 -5.17 -15.50 -55.71
C SER A 342 -5.92 -15.60 -54.37
N GLY A 343 -6.92 -16.49 -54.34
CA GLY A 343 -7.69 -16.79 -53.14
C GLY A 343 -8.87 -15.85 -52.92
N GLN A 344 -9.42 -15.88 -51.68
CA GLN A 344 -10.51 -15.00 -51.23
C GLN A 344 -10.42 -14.80 -49.72
N GLY A 345 -10.92 -13.66 -49.23
CA GLY A 345 -10.91 -13.39 -47.80
C GLY A 345 -11.71 -12.15 -47.44
N TYR A 346 -12.48 -12.28 -46.39
CA TYR A 346 -13.25 -11.20 -45.78
C TYR A 346 -12.75 -10.95 -44.39
N VAL A 347 -12.66 -9.70 -44.01
CA VAL A 347 -12.23 -9.29 -42.65
C VAL A 347 -13.13 -8.22 -42.12
N LYS A 348 -13.25 -8.13 -40.80
CA LYS A 348 -13.95 -7.02 -40.17
C LYS A 348 -12.94 -5.90 -39.90
N GLY A 349 -13.09 -4.76 -40.57
CA GLY A 349 -12.14 -3.66 -40.45
C GLY A 349 -12.64 -2.35 -41.04
N ASP A 350 -11.85 -1.29 -40.90
CA ASP A 350 -12.07 0.00 -41.55
C ASP A 350 -11.51 -0.05 -42.96
N PRO A 351 -12.34 0.12 -43.99
CA PRO A 351 -11.92 0.00 -45.41
C PRO A 351 -10.78 0.98 -45.78
N SER A 352 -10.81 2.21 -45.26
CA SER A 352 -9.82 3.24 -45.58
C SER A 352 -8.48 2.95 -44.96
N MET A 353 -8.50 2.48 -43.70
CA MET A 353 -7.27 2.08 -42.97
C MET A 353 -6.65 0.83 -43.56
N LEU A 354 -7.46 -0.20 -43.85
CA LEU A 354 -6.96 -1.43 -44.47
C LEU A 354 -6.41 -1.18 -45.86
N ARG A 355 -7.09 -0.37 -46.70
CA ARG A 355 -6.59 0.04 -48.02
C ARG A 355 -5.24 0.74 -47.91
N ARG A 356 -5.06 1.63 -46.93
CA ARG A 356 -3.75 2.28 -46.65
C ARG A 356 -2.67 1.29 -46.29
N ALA A 357 -2.96 0.31 -45.41
CA ALA A 357 -2.02 -0.75 -45.05
C ALA A 357 -1.61 -1.62 -46.25
N LEU A 358 -2.59 -2.05 -47.05
CA LEU A 358 -2.35 -2.84 -48.29
C LEU A 358 -1.57 -2.05 -49.32
N SER A 359 -1.93 -0.77 -49.52
CA SER A 359 -1.20 0.14 -50.41
C SER A 359 0.25 0.32 -50.02
N ASN A 360 0.56 0.48 -48.71
CA ASN A 360 1.92 0.56 -48.22
C ASN A 360 2.71 -0.72 -48.50
N LEU A 361 2.11 -1.90 -48.30
CA LEU A 361 2.77 -3.17 -48.58
C LEU A 361 3.03 -3.37 -50.06
N LEU A 362 2.04 -3.06 -50.94
CA LEU A 362 2.18 -3.18 -52.38
C LEU A 362 3.20 -2.20 -52.94
N SER A 363 3.16 -0.94 -52.49
CA SER A 363 4.15 0.07 -52.84
C SER A 363 5.57 -0.34 -52.43
N ASN A 364 5.74 -0.93 -51.24
CA ASN A 364 7.04 -1.46 -50.79
C ASN A 364 7.50 -2.65 -51.68
N ALA A 365 6.59 -3.57 -52.04
CA ALA A 365 6.90 -4.70 -52.91
C ALA A 365 7.37 -4.24 -54.31
N ILE A 366 6.74 -3.24 -54.89
CA ILE A 366 7.12 -2.67 -56.18
C ILE A 366 8.44 -1.88 -56.06
N LYS A 367 8.64 -1.16 -54.96
CA LYS A 367 9.79 -0.31 -54.73
C LYS A 367 11.09 -1.10 -54.53
N TYR A 368 11.01 -2.11 -53.69
CA TYR A 368 12.17 -2.92 -53.23
C TYR A 368 12.27 -4.29 -53.91
N GLY A 369 11.29 -4.61 -54.74
CA GLY A 369 11.32 -5.82 -55.57
C GLY A 369 12.38 -5.77 -56.65
N LYS A 370 12.83 -6.93 -57.09
CA LYS A 370 13.73 -7.02 -58.25
C LYS A 370 12.95 -6.68 -59.54
N PRO A 371 13.54 -5.94 -60.48
CA PRO A 371 12.99 -5.79 -61.81
C PRO A 371 12.69 -7.17 -62.46
N ASP A 372 11.75 -7.22 -63.37
CA ASP A 372 11.37 -8.40 -64.14
C ASP A 372 10.91 -9.60 -63.25
N SER A 373 10.32 -9.31 -62.08
CA SER A 373 9.85 -10.32 -61.14
C SER A 373 8.35 -10.25 -60.94
N VAL A 374 7.81 -11.27 -60.23
CA VAL A 374 6.37 -11.38 -59.92
C VAL A 374 6.14 -11.07 -58.43
N ILE A 375 5.23 -10.14 -58.17
CA ILE A 375 4.69 -9.88 -56.85
C ILE A 375 3.43 -10.72 -56.68
N LYS A 376 3.45 -11.64 -55.70
CA LYS A 376 2.32 -12.55 -55.44
C LYS A 376 1.57 -12.16 -54.22
N ILE A 377 0.25 -12.03 -54.38
CA ILE A 377 -0.67 -11.79 -53.28
C ILE A 377 -1.62 -12.98 -53.15
N ASN A 378 -1.71 -13.52 -51.95
CA ASN A 378 -2.61 -14.63 -51.70
C ASN A 378 -3.46 -14.34 -50.45
N CYS A 379 -4.76 -14.64 -50.55
CA CYS A 379 -5.70 -14.50 -49.45
C CYS A 379 -6.40 -15.82 -49.18
N GLN A 380 -6.25 -16.34 -47.95
CA GLN A 380 -6.82 -17.61 -47.52
C GLN A 380 -7.77 -17.39 -46.34
N GLN A 381 -9.03 -17.75 -46.54
CA GLN A 381 -10.01 -17.70 -45.48
C GLN A 381 -10.19 -19.08 -44.85
N ASN A 382 -9.91 -19.17 -43.54
CA ASN A 382 -10.20 -20.32 -42.70
C ASN A 382 -11.40 -20.02 -41.79
N ILE A 383 -11.84 -20.99 -41.00
CA ILE A 383 -12.98 -20.85 -40.10
C ILE A 383 -12.75 -19.71 -39.09
N ASP A 384 -11.59 -19.67 -38.43
CA ASP A 384 -11.27 -18.76 -37.34
C ASP A 384 -10.33 -17.62 -37.75
N THR A 385 -9.73 -17.66 -38.93
CA THR A 385 -8.71 -16.71 -39.34
C THR A 385 -8.76 -16.45 -40.86
N THR A 386 -8.45 -15.21 -41.22
CA THR A 386 -8.15 -14.83 -42.61
C THR A 386 -6.68 -14.49 -42.71
N ILE A 387 -5.95 -15.17 -43.58
CA ILE A 387 -4.52 -14.98 -43.82
C ILE A 387 -4.34 -14.27 -45.16
N PHE A 388 -3.64 -13.13 -45.11
CA PHE A 388 -3.21 -12.36 -46.25
C PHE A 388 -1.70 -12.43 -46.37
N THR A 389 -1.15 -12.75 -47.54
CA THR A 389 0.29 -12.75 -47.79
C THR A 389 0.62 -11.94 -49.04
N ILE A 390 1.71 -11.16 -48.96
CA ILE A 390 2.32 -10.52 -50.12
C ILE A 390 3.78 -10.92 -50.14
N GLU A 391 4.26 -11.39 -51.29
CA GLU A 391 5.63 -11.83 -51.52
C GLU A 391 6.24 -11.21 -52.75
N ASN A 392 7.48 -10.82 -52.68
CA ASN A 392 8.27 -10.34 -53.81
C ASN A 392 9.73 -10.78 -53.69
N GLU A 393 10.41 -10.89 -54.85
CA GLU A 393 11.86 -11.08 -54.86
C GLU A 393 12.56 -9.81 -54.39
N SER A 394 13.56 -9.94 -53.51
CA SER A 394 14.29 -8.80 -52.97
C SER A 394 15.78 -9.13 -52.77
N SER A 395 16.58 -8.09 -52.47
CA SER A 395 17.94 -8.25 -51.99
C SER A 395 17.93 -8.99 -50.64
N PRO A 396 19.05 -9.65 -50.27
CA PRO A 396 19.16 -10.36 -48.98
C PRO A 396 18.85 -9.42 -47.79
N ILE A 397 18.08 -9.95 -46.83
CA ILE A 397 17.71 -9.24 -45.58
C ILE A 397 18.15 -10.13 -44.42
N THR A 398 18.91 -9.56 -43.47
CA THR A 398 19.35 -10.30 -42.29
C THR A 398 18.21 -10.47 -41.27
N PRO A 399 18.28 -11.46 -40.36
CA PRO A 399 17.30 -11.62 -39.30
C PRO A 399 17.15 -10.38 -38.41
N GLU A 400 18.24 -9.68 -38.13
CA GLU A 400 18.24 -8.43 -37.34
C GLU A 400 17.48 -7.33 -38.09
N GLN A 401 17.67 -7.25 -39.41
CA GLN A 401 16.95 -6.28 -40.26
C GLN A 401 15.45 -6.60 -40.33
N LEU A 402 15.09 -7.91 -40.45
CA LEU A 402 13.68 -8.34 -40.47
C LEU A 402 12.92 -7.90 -39.21
N ASN A 403 13.54 -8.05 -38.04
CA ASN A 403 12.94 -7.67 -36.77
C ASN A 403 12.68 -6.16 -36.65
N ARG A 404 13.47 -5.37 -37.36
CA ARG A 404 13.40 -3.91 -37.32
C ARG A 404 12.61 -3.27 -38.47
N LEU A 405 12.11 -4.06 -39.43
CA LEU A 405 11.36 -3.52 -40.57
C LEU A 405 10.13 -2.69 -40.21
N PHE A 406 9.54 -2.97 -39.04
CA PHE A 406 8.36 -2.28 -38.53
C PHE A 406 8.70 -1.11 -37.59
N ASP A 407 10.00 -0.87 -37.33
CA ASP A 407 10.44 0.28 -36.57
C ASP A 407 10.25 1.56 -37.38
N ARG A 408 9.93 2.66 -36.73
CA ARG A 408 9.76 3.96 -37.36
C ARG A 408 11.07 4.44 -37.96
N PHE A 409 10.99 5.05 -39.14
CA PHE A 409 12.13 5.58 -39.89
C PHE A 409 13.22 4.56 -40.22
N TYR A 410 12.98 3.25 -39.92
CA TYR A 410 13.96 2.23 -40.24
C TYR A 410 14.03 2.00 -41.74
N ARG A 411 15.27 2.00 -42.27
CA ARG A 411 15.62 1.69 -43.66
C ARG A 411 16.87 0.82 -43.67
N THR A 412 16.88 -0.19 -44.53
CA THR A 412 18.10 -1.00 -44.73
C THR A 412 19.19 -0.16 -45.40
N ASP A 413 20.50 -0.46 -45.17
CA ASP A 413 21.63 0.30 -45.74
C ASP A 413 21.58 0.32 -47.26
N ALA A 414 21.17 -0.76 -47.91
CA ALA A 414 20.99 -0.84 -49.34
C ALA A 414 19.90 0.13 -49.89
N SER A 415 18.90 0.45 -49.09
CA SER A 415 17.83 1.43 -49.44
C SER A 415 18.22 2.87 -49.15
N ARG A 416 19.17 3.11 -48.21
CA ARG A 416 19.72 4.46 -47.97
C ARG A 416 20.64 4.95 -49.11
N GLN A 417 21.39 4.05 -49.74
CA GLN A 417 22.30 4.39 -50.83
C GLN A 417 21.59 4.70 -52.14
N ARG A 418 20.37 4.20 -52.33
CA ARG A 418 19.53 4.59 -53.46
C ARG A 418 18.74 5.84 -53.10
N VAL A 419 18.78 6.85 -53.94
CA VAL A 419 18.05 8.13 -53.83
C VAL A 419 16.52 7.91 -53.93
N GLU A 420 16.03 6.70 -53.64
CA GLU A 420 14.64 6.37 -53.73
C GLU A 420 13.83 6.89 -52.54
N GLU A 421 12.74 7.56 -52.85
CA GLU A 421 11.81 8.19 -51.91
C GLU A 421 11.18 7.21 -50.93
N GLY A 422 11.33 7.43 -49.63
CA GLY A 422 10.59 6.70 -48.60
C GLY A 422 10.93 7.22 -47.20
N THR A 423 9.90 7.54 -46.46
CA THR A 423 10.02 8.08 -45.08
C THR A 423 10.38 7.03 -44.03
N GLY A 424 10.33 5.74 -44.37
CA GLY A 424 10.51 4.66 -43.37
C GLY A 424 9.31 4.53 -42.41
N LEU A 425 8.19 5.19 -42.68
CA LEU A 425 6.99 5.16 -41.83
C LEU A 425 5.93 4.15 -42.31
N GLY A 426 5.96 3.75 -43.60
CA GLY A 426 4.90 2.93 -44.19
C GLY A 426 4.63 1.61 -43.50
N LEU A 427 5.70 0.83 -43.15
CA LEU A 427 5.53 -0.45 -42.44
C LEU A 427 5.14 -0.25 -40.95
N ALA A 428 5.60 0.80 -40.31
CA ALA A 428 5.18 1.18 -38.96
C ALA A 428 3.68 1.54 -38.93
N ILE A 429 3.21 2.30 -39.93
CA ILE A 429 1.79 2.63 -40.12
C ILE A 429 0.99 1.36 -40.37
N THR A 430 1.48 0.47 -41.24
CA THR A 430 0.81 -0.81 -41.53
C THR A 430 0.64 -1.62 -40.28
N LYS A 431 1.68 -1.78 -39.47
CA LYS A 431 1.63 -2.47 -38.17
C LYS A 431 0.63 -1.80 -37.23
N SER A 432 0.66 -0.49 -37.10
CA SER A 432 -0.27 0.26 -36.22
C SER A 432 -1.72 0.09 -36.65
N ILE A 433 -2.01 0.10 -37.97
CA ILE A 433 -3.34 -0.16 -38.49
C ILE A 433 -3.80 -1.58 -38.10
N LEU A 434 -2.95 -2.56 -38.33
CA LEU A 434 -3.26 -3.97 -38.03
C LEU A 434 -3.44 -4.22 -36.53
N ASP A 435 -2.63 -3.61 -35.70
CA ASP A 435 -2.74 -3.69 -34.23
C ASP A 435 -4.11 -3.15 -33.75
N VAL A 436 -4.60 -2.03 -34.30
CA VAL A 436 -5.92 -1.47 -34.01
C VAL A 436 -7.06 -2.41 -34.46
N HIS A 437 -6.81 -3.24 -35.49
CA HIS A 437 -7.75 -4.26 -35.96
C HIS A 437 -7.59 -5.61 -35.30
N GLY A 438 -6.69 -5.76 -34.31
CA GLY A 438 -6.39 -7.02 -33.63
C GLY A 438 -5.73 -8.06 -34.52
N ALA A 439 -5.13 -7.64 -35.64
CA ALA A 439 -4.45 -8.49 -36.59
C ALA A 439 -2.94 -8.51 -36.34
N MET A 440 -2.28 -9.61 -36.67
CA MET A 440 -0.85 -9.78 -36.52
C MET A 440 -0.15 -9.74 -37.87
N ILE A 441 0.94 -8.98 -38.01
CA ILE A 441 1.84 -8.98 -39.15
C ILE A 441 3.19 -9.56 -38.82
N GLN A 442 3.71 -10.38 -39.74
CA GLN A 442 5.06 -10.97 -39.65
C GLN A 442 5.74 -10.82 -41.02
N ALA A 443 7.06 -10.65 -40.96
CA ALA A 443 7.91 -10.65 -42.15
C ALA A 443 8.88 -11.84 -42.09
N ASP A 444 9.03 -12.55 -43.18
CA ASP A 444 9.97 -13.66 -43.34
C ASP A 444 10.76 -13.48 -44.64
N TYR A 445 11.99 -13.99 -44.62
CA TYR A 445 12.84 -13.97 -45.82
C TYR A 445 13.40 -15.34 -46.11
N SER A 446 12.97 -15.92 -47.21
CA SER A 446 13.42 -17.24 -47.68
C SER A 446 13.48 -17.29 -49.21
N ASN A 447 14.36 -18.07 -49.74
CA ASN A 447 14.51 -18.29 -51.21
C ASN A 447 14.61 -16.98 -52.03
N SER A 448 15.36 -15.98 -51.52
CA SER A 448 15.49 -14.67 -52.13
C SER A 448 14.16 -13.89 -52.26
N ARG A 449 13.18 -14.24 -51.45
CA ARG A 449 11.88 -13.57 -51.37
C ARG A 449 11.60 -13.08 -49.99
N ILE A 450 11.05 -11.87 -49.90
CA ILE A 450 10.44 -11.37 -48.66
C ILE A 450 8.95 -11.65 -48.69
N VAL A 451 8.42 -12.14 -47.57
CA VAL A 451 7.00 -12.47 -47.40
C VAL A 451 6.46 -11.70 -46.20
N PHE A 452 5.47 -10.84 -46.42
CA PHE A 452 4.68 -10.27 -45.33
C PHE A 452 3.40 -11.07 -45.16
N LYS A 453 3.18 -11.61 -43.99
CA LYS A 453 2.02 -12.40 -43.62
C LYS A 453 1.20 -11.68 -42.58
N ILE A 454 -0.06 -11.40 -42.92
CA ILE A 454 -1.04 -10.80 -42.00
C ILE A 454 -2.05 -11.88 -41.62
N THR A 455 -2.34 -11.99 -40.32
CA THR A 455 -3.35 -12.89 -39.80
C THR A 455 -4.41 -12.09 -39.06
N PHE A 456 -5.61 -12.11 -39.58
CA PHE A 456 -6.81 -11.56 -38.95
C PHE A 456 -7.54 -12.66 -38.22
N LYS A 457 -8.08 -12.36 -37.03
CA LYS A 457 -9.05 -13.22 -36.33
C LYS A 457 -10.45 -12.86 -36.83
N ASN A 458 -11.23 -13.86 -37.24
CA ASN A 458 -12.60 -13.69 -37.76
C ASN A 458 -13.60 -13.41 -36.64
#